data_6caf2d61e0149c968499fa7163f6cef1
#
_entry.id   6caf2d61e0149c968499fa7163f6cef1
#
_cell.length_a   1.000
_cell.length_b   1.000
_cell.length_c   1.000
_cell.angle_alpha   90.00
_cell.angle_beta   90.00
_cell.angle_gamma   90.00
#
_symmetry.space_group_name_H-M   'P 1'
#
loop_
_entity.id
_entity.type
_entity.pdbx_description
1 polymer ?
#
loop_
_entity_poly.entity_id
_entity_poly.type
_entity_poly.pdbx_seq_one_letter_code
_entity_poly.pdbx_strand_id
1 'polypeptide(L)'
;MLRQQLRKLVPAAWRPHLGALRRRLVAHPLRVRAQRRRLLRDPDLTARQRELLDRVSDRIHHRDGMYAGDGESYFRAGLSAVECLDEVLARRAPPEIRRFLDLPCGYGRELRFFVLRFPGAAFTACDIQPGAADFCAREFGARPARSRPALAGLDLGEEFDLAWCGSLVTHLDADATLELLRLFARHLAPGGVAVFTAYGDHVARRISEEGATYDLPADYAAAVADSYARTGHGYHDYPRGQGYFDFHPEGRGYGVSLTSPAWVRRQAAAAGLAEVYFRERGWSNHEDVFAFVKRA
;
A
#
# COMPACT_ATOMS: atom_id res chain seq x y z
N MET A 1 8.24 -24.26 -18.68
CA MET A 1 8.66 -25.67 -18.49
C MET A 1 10.05 -25.81 -17.88
N LEU A 2 11.12 -25.19 -18.39
CA LEU A 2 12.49 -25.34 -17.87
C LEU A 2 12.65 -24.99 -16.38
N ARG A 3 12.00 -23.94 -15.89
CA ARG A 3 12.04 -23.54 -14.47
C ARG A 3 11.40 -24.54 -13.50
N GLN A 4 10.37 -25.27 -13.93
CA GLN A 4 9.75 -26.33 -13.10
C GLN A 4 10.60 -27.60 -13.03
N GLN A 5 11.32 -27.92 -14.11
CA GLN A 5 12.23 -29.07 -14.14
C GLN A 5 13.47 -28.83 -13.28
N LEU A 6 14.07 -27.62 -13.33
CA LEU A 6 15.20 -27.25 -12.48
C LEU A 6 14.85 -27.23 -10.97
N ARG A 7 13.59 -26.89 -10.62
CA ARG A 7 13.11 -26.96 -9.22
C ARG A 7 13.09 -28.38 -8.65
N LYS A 8 12.89 -29.40 -9.50
CA LYS A 8 12.88 -30.82 -9.08
C LYS A 8 14.27 -31.35 -8.74
N LEU A 9 15.33 -30.77 -9.32
CA LEU A 9 16.73 -31.18 -9.11
C LEU A 9 17.34 -30.63 -7.80
N VAL A 10 16.66 -29.68 -7.14
CA VAL A 10 17.13 -29.09 -5.89
C VAL A 10 16.49 -29.81 -4.70
N PRO A 11 17.29 -30.38 -3.75
CA PRO A 11 16.77 -30.97 -2.53
C PRO A 11 15.84 -30.03 -1.79
N ALA A 12 14.77 -30.54 -1.21
CA ALA A 12 13.74 -29.75 -0.53
C ALA A 12 14.33 -28.83 0.55
N ALA A 13 15.31 -29.31 1.32
CA ALA A 13 16.01 -28.54 2.36
C ALA A 13 16.77 -27.30 1.82
N TRP A 14 17.21 -27.31 0.54
CA TRP A 14 17.97 -26.21 -0.04
C TRP A 14 17.10 -25.14 -0.73
N ARG A 15 15.84 -25.47 -1.03
CA ARG A 15 14.93 -24.55 -1.75
C ARG A 15 14.68 -23.22 -1.01
N PRO A 16 14.48 -23.19 0.33
CA PRO A 16 14.35 -21.94 1.07
C PRO A 16 15.61 -21.08 1.01
N HIS A 17 16.81 -21.71 1.14
CA HIS A 17 18.09 -21.00 1.10
C HIS A 17 18.39 -20.41 -0.27
N LEU A 18 18.12 -21.15 -1.36
CA LEU A 18 18.25 -20.63 -2.73
C LEU A 18 17.24 -19.53 -3.02
N GLY A 19 16.02 -19.65 -2.50
CA GLY A 19 15.02 -18.58 -2.58
C GLY A 19 15.47 -17.30 -1.86
N ALA A 20 16.04 -17.43 -0.67
CA ALA A 20 16.57 -16.30 0.09
C ALA A 20 17.78 -15.65 -0.62
N LEU A 21 18.71 -16.47 -1.13
CA LEU A 21 19.87 -15.97 -1.89
C LEU A 21 19.41 -15.22 -3.15
N ARG A 22 18.47 -15.79 -3.90
CA ARG A 22 17.91 -15.14 -5.09
C ARG A 22 17.26 -13.79 -4.74
N ARG A 23 16.47 -13.72 -3.68
CA ARG A 23 15.84 -12.45 -3.23
C ARG A 23 16.92 -11.42 -2.88
N ARG A 24 17.99 -11.79 -2.19
CA ARG A 24 19.13 -10.91 -1.88
C ARG A 24 19.84 -10.42 -3.13
N LEU A 25 20.05 -11.29 -4.13
CA LEU A 25 20.65 -10.91 -5.40
C LEU A 25 19.76 -9.97 -6.22
N VAL A 26 18.45 -10.20 -6.22
CA VAL A 26 17.48 -9.35 -6.90
C VAL A 26 17.46 -7.96 -6.26
N ALA A 27 17.42 -7.85 -4.93
CA ALA A 27 17.45 -6.59 -4.19
C ALA A 27 18.87 -6.05 -3.93
N HIS A 28 19.87 -6.48 -4.70
CA HIS A 28 21.23 -6.01 -4.53
C HIS A 28 21.35 -4.51 -4.83
N PRO A 29 21.94 -3.69 -3.95
CA PRO A 29 21.95 -2.22 -4.06
C PRO A 29 22.48 -1.69 -5.39
N LEU A 30 23.52 -2.31 -5.97
CA LEU A 30 24.05 -1.90 -7.27
C LEU A 30 23.05 -2.05 -8.41
N ARG A 31 22.26 -3.13 -8.38
CA ARG A 31 21.20 -3.36 -9.36
C ARG A 31 20.08 -2.34 -9.21
N VAL A 32 19.61 -2.12 -7.99
CA VAL A 32 18.56 -1.13 -7.69
C VAL A 32 19.02 0.27 -8.11
N ARG A 33 20.26 0.64 -7.76
CA ARG A 33 20.88 1.91 -8.16
C ARG A 33 20.95 2.08 -9.68
N ALA A 34 21.32 1.03 -10.42
CA ALA A 34 21.36 1.08 -11.87
C ALA A 34 19.94 1.33 -12.47
N GLN A 35 18.91 0.67 -11.93
CA GLN A 35 17.53 0.87 -12.35
C GLN A 35 17.04 2.28 -12.02
N ARG A 36 17.32 2.80 -10.81
CA ARG A 36 17.00 4.20 -10.43
C ARG A 36 17.69 5.21 -11.37
N ARG A 37 18.98 5.01 -11.68
CA ARG A 37 19.71 5.87 -12.63
C ARG A 37 19.15 5.80 -14.05
N ARG A 38 18.63 4.64 -14.46
CA ARG A 38 17.95 4.51 -15.76
C ARG A 38 16.66 5.32 -15.75
N LEU A 39 15.84 5.21 -14.70
CA LEU A 39 14.61 5.97 -14.57
C LEU A 39 14.86 7.49 -14.55
N LEU A 40 15.94 7.97 -13.92
CA LEU A 40 16.33 9.39 -13.93
C LEU A 40 16.54 9.98 -15.34
N ARG A 41 16.77 9.12 -16.35
CA ARG A 41 16.92 9.53 -17.76
C ARG A 41 15.60 9.64 -18.52
N ASP A 42 14.50 9.27 -17.87
CA ASP A 42 13.18 9.36 -18.50
C ASP A 42 12.84 10.85 -18.75
N PRO A 43 12.56 11.24 -20.02
CA PRO A 43 12.22 12.61 -20.37
C PRO A 43 10.93 13.09 -19.72
N ASP A 44 9.99 12.18 -19.43
CA ASP A 44 8.65 12.50 -18.94
C ASP A 44 8.63 12.83 -17.43
N LEU A 45 9.73 12.62 -16.71
CA LEU A 45 9.82 13.01 -15.30
C LEU A 45 9.82 14.54 -15.15
N THR A 46 9.00 15.04 -14.24
CA THR A 46 9.06 16.43 -13.79
C THR A 46 10.37 16.76 -13.07
N ALA A 47 10.73 18.01 -12.96
CA ALA A 47 11.90 18.45 -12.20
C ALA A 47 11.85 17.95 -10.73
N ARG A 48 10.66 18.03 -10.12
CA ARG A 48 10.43 17.56 -8.74
C ARG A 48 10.58 16.05 -8.61
N GLN A 49 10.03 15.28 -9.53
CA GLN A 49 10.19 13.82 -9.54
C GLN A 49 11.67 13.44 -9.67
N ARG A 50 12.45 14.14 -10.53
CA ARG A 50 13.90 13.93 -10.65
C ARG A 50 14.63 14.24 -9.36
N GLU A 51 14.31 15.35 -8.70
CA GLU A 51 14.92 15.73 -7.41
C GLU A 51 14.68 14.64 -6.35
N LEU A 52 13.43 14.18 -6.19
CA LEU A 52 13.09 13.12 -5.23
C LEU A 52 13.80 11.82 -5.58
N LEU A 53 13.77 11.44 -6.87
CA LEU A 53 14.37 10.20 -7.33
C LEU A 53 15.91 10.21 -7.23
N ASP A 54 16.56 11.35 -7.35
CA ASP A 54 18.00 11.45 -7.18
C ASP A 54 18.44 11.24 -5.72
N ARG A 55 17.62 11.69 -4.77
CA ARG A 55 17.90 11.65 -3.33
C ARG A 55 17.38 10.39 -2.64
N VAL A 56 16.43 9.68 -3.25
CA VAL A 56 15.79 8.53 -2.61
C VAL A 56 16.76 7.37 -2.35
N SER A 57 16.60 6.70 -1.20
CA SER A 57 17.38 5.51 -0.86
C SER A 57 17.14 4.39 -1.89
N ASP A 58 18.23 3.77 -2.34
CA ASP A 58 18.23 2.58 -3.20
C ASP A 58 18.35 1.26 -2.39
N ARG A 59 18.29 1.31 -1.07
CA ARG A 59 18.29 0.13 -0.20
C ARG A 59 16.89 -0.46 -0.12
N ILE A 60 16.71 -1.63 -0.74
CA ILE A 60 15.46 -2.41 -0.70
C ILE A 60 15.69 -3.64 0.14
N HIS A 61 14.78 -3.93 1.05
CA HIS A 61 14.87 -5.12 1.87
C HIS A 61 14.57 -6.38 1.04
N HIS A 62 15.34 -7.45 1.24
CA HIS A 62 15.21 -8.69 0.45
C HIS A 62 13.87 -9.44 0.66
N ARG A 63 13.09 -9.07 1.68
CA ARG A 63 11.73 -9.58 1.91
C ARG A 63 10.65 -8.64 1.40
N ASP A 64 11.01 -7.51 0.78
CA ASP A 64 10.04 -6.61 0.20
C ASP A 64 9.32 -7.28 -0.98
N GLY A 65 8.08 -7.69 -0.76
CA GLY A 65 7.25 -8.35 -1.76
C GLY A 65 6.86 -7.43 -2.92
N MET A 66 6.89 -6.11 -2.69
CA MET A 66 6.57 -5.12 -3.73
C MET A 66 7.71 -4.95 -4.73
N TYR A 67 8.93 -5.38 -4.38
CA TYR A 67 10.07 -5.35 -5.29
C TYR A 67 10.27 -6.71 -5.99
N ALA A 68 9.66 -6.89 -7.13
CA ALA A 68 9.80 -8.10 -7.96
C ALA A 68 11.07 -8.11 -8.84
N GLY A 69 11.99 -7.16 -8.63
CA GLY A 69 13.21 -6.99 -9.44
C GLY A 69 13.10 -5.92 -10.53
N ASP A 70 11.98 -5.22 -10.56
CA ASP A 70 11.73 -4.05 -11.39
C ASP A 70 11.75 -2.78 -10.52
N GLY A 71 12.89 -2.08 -10.53
CA GLY A 71 13.05 -0.83 -9.79
C GLY A 71 12.33 0.34 -10.44
N GLU A 72 12.06 0.28 -11.73
CA GLU A 72 11.35 1.36 -12.39
C GLU A 72 9.91 1.46 -11.86
N SER A 73 9.14 0.38 -11.96
CA SER A 73 7.77 0.32 -11.40
C SER A 73 7.76 0.59 -9.90
N TYR A 74 8.75 0.09 -9.16
CA TYR A 74 8.86 0.30 -7.73
C TYR A 74 9.01 1.78 -7.34
N PHE A 75 9.91 2.50 -8.00
CA PHE A 75 10.13 3.93 -7.73
C PHE A 75 9.00 4.81 -8.29
N ARG A 76 8.41 4.45 -9.43
CA ARG A 76 7.24 5.17 -9.97
C ARG A 76 6.04 5.11 -9.03
N ALA A 77 5.80 3.97 -8.36
CA ALA A 77 4.73 3.86 -7.37
C ALA A 77 4.93 4.84 -6.20
N GLY A 78 6.16 4.97 -5.69
CA GLY A 78 6.47 5.94 -4.64
C GLY A 78 6.35 7.41 -5.10
N LEU A 79 6.79 7.74 -6.31
CA LEU A 79 6.59 9.08 -6.90
C LEU A 79 5.10 9.40 -7.05
N SER A 80 4.32 8.45 -7.56
CA SER A 80 2.86 8.60 -7.70
C SER A 80 2.16 8.80 -6.37
N ALA A 81 2.62 8.16 -5.28
CA ALA A 81 2.08 8.39 -3.94
C ALA A 81 2.34 9.82 -3.44
N VAL A 82 3.53 10.38 -3.73
CA VAL A 82 3.82 11.79 -3.42
C VAL A 82 2.89 12.72 -4.20
N GLU A 83 2.66 12.45 -5.47
CA GLU A 83 1.74 13.24 -6.31
C GLU A 83 0.31 13.21 -5.75
N CYS A 84 -0.18 12.03 -5.35
CA CYS A 84 -1.48 11.91 -4.70
C CYS A 84 -1.57 12.78 -3.45
N LEU A 85 -0.53 12.76 -2.60
CA LEU A 85 -0.49 13.60 -1.41
C LEU A 85 -0.43 15.09 -1.76
N ASP A 86 0.36 15.48 -2.75
CA ASP A 86 0.47 16.88 -3.19
C ASP A 86 -0.88 17.40 -3.73
N GLU A 87 -1.62 16.59 -4.49
CA GLU A 87 -2.96 16.93 -4.97
C GLU A 87 -3.99 17.07 -3.84
N VAL A 88 -3.97 16.13 -2.88
CA VAL A 88 -4.83 16.19 -1.69
C VAL A 88 -4.54 17.44 -0.88
N LEU A 89 -3.26 17.71 -0.60
CA LEU A 89 -2.84 18.85 0.20
C LEU A 89 -3.12 20.20 -0.48
N ALA A 90 -3.11 20.25 -1.81
CA ALA A 90 -3.54 21.43 -2.55
C ALA A 90 -5.03 21.74 -2.38
N ARG A 91 -5.86 20.74 -2.04
CA ARG A 91 -7.31 20.90 -1.76
C ARG A 91 -7.57 21.12 -0.28
N ARG A 92 -6.88 20.38 0.57
CA ARG A 92 -7.06 20.41 2.02
C ARG A 92 -5.73 20.07 2.71
N ALA A 93 -4.97 21.10 3.07
CA ALA A 93 -3.78 20.94 3.89
C ALA A 93 -4.15 21.06 5.37
N PRO A 94 -3.62 20.21 6.27
CA PRO A 94 -3.60 20.51 7.69
C PRO A 94 -2.72 21.75 7.93
N PRO A 95 -2.89 22.45 9.08
CA PRO A 95 -2.13 23.65 9.39
C PRO A 95 -0.60 23.42 9.32
N GLU A 96 -0.16 22.26 9.75
CA GLU A 96 1.23 21.81 9.70
C GLU A 96 1.27 20.28 9.69
N ILE A 97 2.24 19.69 9.00
CA ILE A 97 2.47 18.23 9.00
C ILE A 97 3.68 17.95 9.89
N ARG A 98 3.42 17.67 11.16
CA ARG A 98 4.42 17.30 12.16
C ARG A 98 4.50 15.79 12.40
N ARG A 99 3.37 15.08 12.30
CA ARG A 99 3.24 13.64 12.54
C ARG A 99 2.56 12.97 11.36
N PHE A 100 3.27 12.03 10.78
CA PHE A 100 2.85 11.31 9.59
C PHE A 100 2.76 9.80 9.87
N LEU A 101 1.62 9.19 9.61
CA LEU A 101 1.41 7.74 9.69
C LEU A 101 1.51 7.11 8.29
N ASP A 102 2.34 6.09 8.13
CA ASP A 102 2.35 5.19 6.98
C ASP A 102 1.87 3.79 7.42
N LEU A 103 0.68 3.38 6.98
CA LEU A 103 -0.01 2.13 7.34
C LEU A 103 -0.77 1.57 6.13
N PRO A 104 -0.38 0.43 5.56
CA PRO A 104 0.78 -0.41 5.89
C PRO A 104 2.06 0.16 5.26
N CYS A 105 3.12 0.24 6.04
CA CYS A 105 4.38 0.81 5.53
C CYS A 105 5.18 -0.17 4.66
N GLY A 106 4.90 -1.47 4.72
CA GLY A 106 5.72 -2.48 4.09
C GLY A 106 7.20 -2.28 4.43
N TYR A 107 8.07 -2.47 3.47
CA TYR A 107 9.49 -2.14 3.59
C TYR A 107 9.82 -0.75 3.02
N GLY A 108 8.86 0.19 3.14
CA GLY A 108 9.05 1.60 2.86
C GLY A 108 9.16 1.97 1.39
N ARG A 109 8.34 1.34 0.51
CA ARG A 109 8.29 1.71 -0.91
C ARG A 109 7.86 3.17 -1.11
N GLU A 110 6.85 3.62 -0.39
CA GLU A 110 6.35 5.00 -0.40
C GLU A 110 7.08 5.86 0.63
N LEU A 111 7.32 5.34 1.83
CA LEU A 111 7.91 6.07 2.96
C LEU A 111 9.24 6.72 2.60
N ARG A 112 10.08 6.05 1.78
CA ARG A 112 11.36 6.61 1.32
C ARG A 112 11.24 7.93 0.57
N PHE A 113 10.09 8.17 -0.08
CA PHE A 113 9.78 9.42 -0.74
C PHE A 113 9.12 10.42 0.22
N PHE A 114 8.28 9.94 1.13
CA PHE A 114 7.58 10.79 2.10
C PHE A 114 8.56 11.50 3.04
N VAL A 115 9.61 10.82 3.51
CA VAL A 115 10.64 11.45 4.35
C VAL A 115 11.41 12.57 3.62
N LEU A 116 11.53 12.47 2.30
CA LEU A 116 12.13 13.54 1.48
C LEU A 116 11.14 14.68 1.21
N ARG A 117 9.86 14.35 1.09
CA ARG A 117 8.79 15.32 0.82
C ARG A 117 8.43 16.16 2.02
N PHE A 118 8.49 15.57 3.20
CA PHE A 118 8.11 16.19 4.48
C PHE A 118 9.26 16.08 5.50
N PRO A 119 10.40 16.73 5.26
CA PRO A 119 11.62 16.52 6.06
C PRO A 119 11.49 16.98 7.52
N GLY A 120 10.48 17.80 7.84
CA GLY A 120 10.20 18.25 9.21
C GLY A 120 9.23 17.35 9.99
N ALA A 121 8.63 16.33 9.36
CA ALA A 121 7.67 15.47 10.01
C ALA A 121 8.34 14.30 10.76
N ALA A 122 7.76 13.92 11.89
CA ALA A 122 8.04 12.65 12.56
C ALA A 122 7.16 11.57 11.94
N PHE A 123 7.78 10.48 11.47
CA PHE A 123 7.08 9.39 10.81
C PHE A 123 6.82 8.23 11.76
N THR A 124 5.61 7.66 11.71
CA THR A 124 5.30 6.36 12.28
C THR A 124 5.06 5.37 11.16
N ALA A 125 5.90 4.34 11.10
CA ALA A 125 5.79 3.23 10.15
C ALA A 125 5.08 2.05 10.84
N CYS A 126 3.88 1.72 10.40
CA CYS A 126 3.06 0.66 10.99
C CYS A 126 2.82 -0.46 9.97
N ASP A 127 3.10 -1.71 10.37
CA ASP A 127 2.86 -2.88 9.51
C ASP A 127 2.61 -4.14 10.34
N ILE A 128 1.90 -5.10 9.75
CA ILE A 128 1.68 -6.41 10.34
C ILE A 128 2.86 -7.36 10.09
N GLN A 129 3.62 -7.15 9.02
CA GLN A 129 4.76 -7.98 8.66
C GLN A 129 5.92 -7.83 9.66
N PRO A 130 6.41 -8.93 10.24
CA PRO A 130 7.57 -8.87 11.12
C PRO A 130 8.79 -8.27 10.43
N GLY A 131 9.36 -7.23 11.04
CA GLY A 131 10.57 -6.57 10.57
C GLY A 131 10.38 -5.51 9.49
N ALA A 132 9.17 -5.29 8.96
CA ALA A 132 8.88 -4.24 8.00
C ALA A 132 9.04 -2.84 8.65
N ALA A 133 8.30 -2.57 9.70
CA ALA A 133 8.41 -1.33 10.46
C ALA A 133 9.82 -1.11 11.06
N ASP A 134 10.49 -2.18 11.52
CA ASP A 134 11.87 -2.10 12.01
C ASP A 134 12.87 -1.72 10.91
N PHE A 135 12.66 -2.19 9.69
CA PHE A 135 13.48 -1.76 8.55
C PHE A 135 13.25 -0.27 8.26
N CYS A 136 12.00 0.19 8.26
CA CYS A 136 11.66 1.59 8.07
C CYS A 136 12.26 2.48 9.18
N ALA A 137 12.29 2.00 10.43
CA ALA A 137 12.94 2.69 11.53
C ALA A 137 14.44 2.88 11.30
N ARG A 138 15.14 1.81 10.91
CA ARG A 138 16.59 1.85 10.67
C ARG A 138 16.99 2.64 9.42
N GLU A 139 16.17 2.60 8.37
CA GLU A 139 16.52 3.19 7.08
C GLU A 139 16.05 4.64 6.95
N PHE A 140 14.90 4.97 7.56
CA PHE A 140 14.23 6.25 7.36
C PHE A 140 14.03 7.05 8.66
N GLY A 141 14.42 6.49 9.81
CA GLY A 141 14.26 7.16 11.11
C GLY A 141 12.81 7.18 11.62
N ALA A 142 11.92 6.37 11.06
CA ALA A 142 10.53 6.31 11.49
C ALA A 142 10.38 5.59 12.84
N ARG A 143 9.39 5.95 13.64
CA ARG A 143 8.97 5.19 14.82
C ARG A 143 8.28 3.90 14.35
N PRO A 144 8.77 2.72 14.74
CA PRO A 144 8.12 1.47 14.35
C PRO A 144 6.88 1.22 15.19
N ALA A 145 5.79 0.79 14.55
CA ALA A 145 4.57 0.30 15.18
C ALA A 145 4.17 -1.05 14.56
N ARG A 146 3.57 -1.92 15.35
CA ARG A 146 3.08 -3.21 14.86
C ARG A 146 1.58 -3.22 14.76
N SER A 147 1.09 -3.47 13.56
CA SER A 147 -0.32 -3.73 13.28
C SER A 147 -0.70 -5.18 13.64
N ARG A 148 -1.99 -5.45 13.61
CA ARG A 148 -2.61 -6.76 13.82
C ARG A 148 -3.83 -6.90 12.91
N PRO A 149 -4.34 -8.13 12.64
CA PRO A 149 -5.51 -8.30 11.79
C PRO A 149 -6.74 -7.53 12.28
N ALA A 150 -7.02 -7.57 13.60
CA ALA A 150 -8.10 -6.81 14.21
C ALA A 150 -7.63 -5.37 14.52
N LEU A 151 -8.03 -4.42 13.68
CA LEU A 151 -7.65 -3.00 13.81
C LEU A 151 -8.44 -2.25 14.89
N ALA A 152 -9.60 -2.78 15.31
CA ALA A 152 -10.48 -2.13 16.28
C ALA A 152 -9.80 -1.79 17.62
N GLY A 153 -8.88 -2.63 18.07
CA GLY A 153 -8.14 -2.42 19.31
C GLY A 153 -6.71 -1.92 19.10
N LEU A 154 -6.35 -1.47 17.90
CA LEU A 154 -5.02 -0.91 17.65
C LEU A 154 -4.96 0.53 18.17
N ASP A 155 -4.05 0.77 19.11
CA ASP A 155 -3.70 2.12 19.57
C ASP A 155 -2.26 2.43 19.16
N LEU A 156 -2.07 3.54 18.45
CA LEU A 156 -0.78 4.02 17.98
C LEU A 156 -0.14 5.02 18.97
N GLY A 157 -0.86 5.39 20.04
CA GLY A 157 -0.37 6.24 21.13
C GLY A 157 -0.17 7.70 20.76
N GLU A 158 -0.59 8.13 19.57
CA GLU A 158 -0.50 9.52 19.11
C GLU A 158 -1.55 9.84 18.03
N GLU A 159 -1.74 11.13 17.78
CA GLU A 159 -2.55 11.63 16.68
C GLU A 159 -1.64 12.10 15.53
N PHE A 160 -2.16 12.02 14.29
CA PHE A 160 -1.42 12.31 13.06
C PHE A 160 -2.07 13.45 12.29
N ASP A 161 -1.24 14.34 11.75
CA ASP A 161 -1.67 15.41 10.87
C ASP A 161 -1.94 14.87 9.45
N LEU A 162 -1.19 13.83 9.04
CA LEU A 162 -1.35 13.16 7.76
C LEU A 162 -1.16 11.65 7.93
N ALA A 163 -2.06 10.88 7.33
CA ALA A 163 -1.94 9.43 7.23
C ALA A 163 -2.02 8.99 5.77
N TRP A 164 -1.13 8.08 5.38
CA TRP A 164 -1.16 7.39 4.09
C TRP A 164 -1.46 5.92 4.30
N CYS A 165 -2.38 5.39 3.48
CA CYS A 165 -2.73 3.98 3.48
C CYS A 165 -2.83 3.46 2.04
N GLY A 166 -1.69 3.08 1.46
CA GLY A 166 -1.61 2.54 0.10
C GLY A 166 -1.98 1.07 0.05
N SER A 167 -2.92 0.72 -0.85
CA SER A 167 -3.25 -0.68 -1.23
C SER A 167 -3.70 -1.61 -0.09
N LEU A 168 -4.14 -1.10 1.07
CA LEU A 168 -4.67 -1.96 2.14
C LEU A 168 -6.17 -2.22 1.96
N VAL A 169 -6.95 -1.19 1.64
CA VAL A 169 -8.41 -1.34 1.42
C VAL A 169 -8.71 -2.29 0.26
N THR A 170 -7.81 -2.41 -0.70
CA THR A 170 -7.88 -3.38 -1.79
C THR A 170 -7.89 -4.84 -1.34
N HIS A 171 -7.59 -5.09 -0.06
CA HIS A 171 -7.47 -6.43 0.52
C HIS A 171 -8.40 -6.70 1.71
N LEU A 172 -9.10 -5.69 2.20
CA LEU A 172 -9.94 -5.81 3.40
C LEU A 172 -11.39 -6.07 3.05
N ASP A 173 -12.08 -6.90 3.85
CA ASP A 173 -13.52 -7.02 3.80
C ASP A 173 -14.22 -5.75 4.33
N ALA A 174 -15.55 -5.75 4.32
CA ALA A 174 -16.35 -4.60 4.72
C ALA A 174 -16.13 -4.19 6.19
N ASP A 175 -16.05 -5.17 7.09
CA ASP A 175 -15.89 -4.93 8.52
C ASP A 175 -14.49 -4.40 8.84
N ALA A 176 -13.45 -5.02 8.29
CA ALA A 176 -12.07 -4.58 8.44
C ALA A 176 -11.83 -3.19 7.81
N THR A 177 -12.49 -2.89 6.69
CA THR A 177 -12.45 -1.54 6.09
C THR A 177 -13.08 -0.50 7.02
N LEU A 178 -14.23 -0.80 7.62
CA LEU A 178 -14.86 0.10 8.60
C LEU A 178 -13.99 0.27 9.85
N GLU A 179 -13.34 -0.80 10.34
CA GLU A 179 -12.40 -0.72 11.46
C GLU A 179 -11.19 0.17 11.14
N LEU A 180 -10.64 0.08 9.92
CA LEU A 180 -9.55 0.95 9.45
C LEU A 180 -9.99 2.42 9.41
N LEU A 181 -11.17 2.71 8.89
CA LEU A 181 -11.70 4.08 8.86
C LEU A 181 -11.93 4.64 10.27
N ARG A 182 -12.41 3.81 11.20
CA ARG A 182 -12.52 4.17 12.62
C ARG A 182 -11.15 4.37 13.28
N LEU A 183 -10.15 3.60 12.90
CA LEU A 183 -8.77 3.81 13.35
C LEU A 183 -8.29 5.20 12.94
N PHE A 184 -8.48 5.60 11.68
CA PHE A 184 -8.14 6.94 11.23
C PHE A 184 -8.92 8.00 12.00
N ALA A 185 -10.23 7.82 12.20
CA ALA A 185 -11.03 8.78 12.96
C ALA A 185 -10.54 8.97 14.41
N ARG A 186 -10.00 7.91 15.05
CA ARG A 186 -9.40 7.99 16.40
C ARG A 186 -8.05 8.67 16.42
N HIS A 187 -7.23 8.45 15.38
CA HIS A 187 -5.83 8.87 15.36
C HIS A 187 -5.53 10.08 14.48
N LEU A 188 -6.51 10.67 13.81
CA LEU A 188 -6.34 11.97 13.16
C LEU A 188 -6.38 13.09 14.19
N ALA A 189 -5.38 13.97 14.14
CA ALA A 189 -5.38 15.24 14.84
C ALA A 189 -6.54 16.14 14.32
N PRO A 190 -6.97 17.15 15.07
CA PRO A 190 -7.90 18.16 14.56
C PRO A 190 -7.40 18.78 13.25
N GLY A 191 -8.18 18.66 12.17
CA GLY A 191 -7.78 19.10 10.83
C GLY A 191 -6.83 18.16 10.07
N GLY A 192 -6.44 17.04 10.68
CA GLY A 192 -5.61 16.01 10.05
C GLY A 192 -6.34 15.30 8.90
N VAL A 193 -5.56 14.77 7.95
CA VAL A 193 -6.06 14.16 6.72
C VAL A 193 -5.59 12.70 6.63
N ALA A 194 -6.52 11.76 6.42
CA ALA A 194 -6.21 10.38 6.01
C ALA A 194 -6.41 10.24 4.51
N VAL A 195 -5.39 9.70 3.85
CA VAL A 195 -5.40 9.37 2.41
C VAL A 195 -5.26 7.87 2.27
N PHE A 196 -6.14 7.23 1.53
CA PHE A 196 -6.04 5.80 1.22
C PHE A 196 -6.40 5.49 -0.21
N THR A 197 -5.99 4.32 -0.67
CA THR A 197 -6.27 3.85 -2.03
C THR A 197 -7.14 2.60 -2.02
N ALA A 198 -7.92 2.41 -3.08
CA ALA A 198 -8.85 1.29 -3.21
C ALA A 198 -9.01 0.86 -4.67
N TYR A 199 -9.45 -0.39 -4.88
CA TYR A 199 -9.89 -0.86 -6.19
C TYR A 199 -11.33 -0.44 -6.45
N GLY A 200 -11.55 0.31 -7.53
CA GLY A 200 -12.86 0.78 -7.99
C GLY A 200 -13.24 0.26 -9.36
N ASP A 201 -13.96 1.09 -10.13
CA ASP A 201 -14.52 0.74 -11.45
C ASP A 201 -13.48 0.26 -12.45
N HIS A 202 -12.27 0.83 -12.43
CA HIS A 202 -11.20 0.38 -13.33
C HIS A 202 -10.85 -1.10 -13.12
N VAL A 203 -10.66 -1.51 -11.87
CA VAL A 203 -10.31 -2.91 -11.55
C VAL A 203 -11.50 -3.83 -11.78
N ALA A 204 -12.73 -3.38 -11.47
CA ALA A 204 -13.94 -4.14 -11.75
C ALA A 204 -14.07 -4.46 -13.26
N ARG A 205 -13.83 -3.48 -14.14
CA ARG A 205 -13.81 -3.69 -15.60
C ARG A 205 -12.70 -4.65 -16.02
N ARG A 206 -11.50 -4.53 -15.46
CA ARG A 206 -10.40 -5.46 -15.78
C ARG A 206 -10.72 -6.91 -15.40
N ILE A 207 -11.46 -7.14 -14.34
CA ILE A 207 -11.91 -8.48 -13.96
C ILE A 207 -12.99 -8.97 -14.95
N SER A 208 -14.03 -8.18 -15.21
CA SER A 208 -15.19 -8.60 -15.98
C SER A 208 -14.93 -8.66 -17.50
N GLU A 209 -14.11 -7.75 -18.05
CA GLU A 209 -13.89 -7.61 -19.48
C GLU A 209 -12.55 -8.21 -19.95
N GLU A 210 -11.50 -8.12 -19.12
CA GLU A 210 -10.14 -8.57 -19.48
C GLU A 210 -9.77 -9.92 -18.82
N GLY A 211 -10.60 -10.46 -17.91
CA GLY A 211 -10.33 -11.70 -17.18
C GLY A 211 -9.20 -11.60 -16.18
N ALA A 212 -8.88 -10.39 -15.67
CA ALA A 212 -7.90 -10.20 -14.63
C ALA A 212 -8.37 -10.88 -13.33
N THR A 213 -7.47 -11.54 -12.61
CA THR A 213 -7.84 -12.35 -11.44
C THR A 213 -7.33 -11.80 -10.11
N TYR A 214 -6.31 -10.96 -10.12
CA TYR A 214 -5.69 -10.41 -8.89
C TYR A 214 -5.34 -11.50 -7.85
N ASP A 215 -4.75 -12.60 -8.33
CA ASP A 215 -4.36 -13.79 -7.54
C ASP A 215 -5.52 -14.61 -6.95
N LEU A 216 -6.77 -14.34 -7.33
CA LEU A 216 -7.93 -15.20 -7.07
C LEU A 216 -8.11 -16.26 -8.17
N PRO A 217 -8.76 -17.40 -7.90
CA PRO A 217 -9.40 -18.22 -8.93
C PRO A 217 -10.37 -17.39 -9.77
N ALA A 218 -10.48 -17.68 -11.06
CA ALA A 218 -11.25 -16.86 -12.00
C ALA A 218 -12.74 -16.73 -11.63
N ASP A 219 -13.34 -17.80 -11.11
CA ASP A 219 -14.71 -17.81 -10.62
C ASP A 219 -14.92 -16.93 -9.39
N TYR A 220 -13.94 -16.87 -8.49
CA TYR A 220 -13.99 -15.99 -7.31
C TYR A 220 -13.79 -14.52 -7.72
N ALA A 221 -12.87 -14.24 -8.64
CA ALA A 221 -12.70 -12.89 -9.18
C ALA A 221 -13.99 -12.39 -9.86
N ALA A 222 -14.65 -13.24 -10.66
CA ALA A 222 -15.94 -12.92 -11.28
C ALA A 222 -17.01 -12.64 -10.23
N ALA A 223 -17.10 -13.47 -9.18
CA ALA A 223 -18.07 -13.27 -8.09
C ALA A 223 -17.84 -11.95 -7.34
N VAL A 224 -16.58 -11.52 -7.16
CA VAL A 224 -16.23 -10.21 -6.58
C VAL A 224 -16.75 -9.07 -7.46
N ALA A 225 -16.51 -9.14 -8.79
CA ALA A 225 -16.97 -8.13 -9.73
C ALA A 225 -18.50 -8.06 -9.80
N ASP A 226 -19.18 -9.22 -9.81
CA ASP A 226 -20.64 -9.30 -9.79
C ASP A 226 -21.26 -8.70 -8.51
N SER A 227 -20.66 -8.99 -7.34
CA SER A 227 -21.10 -8.39 -6.08
C SER A 227 -20.91 -6.87 -6.10
N TYR A 228 -19.75 -6.41 -6.58
CA TYR A 228 -19.47 -4.98 -6.75
C TYR A 228 -20.50 -4.28 -7.62
N ALA A 229 -20.84 -4.85 -8.77
CA ALA A 229 -21.83 -4.29 -9.70
C ALA A 229 -23.22 -4.14 -9.06
N ARG A 230 -23.61 -5.07 -8.18
CA ARG A 230 -24.93 -5.04 -7.52
C ARG A 230 -24.99 -4.13 -6.29
N THR A 231 -23.92 -4.08 -5.49
CA THR A 231 -23.95 -3.49 -4.14
C THR A 231 -22.98 -2.32 -3.96
N GLY A 232 -22.07 -2.12 -4.91
CA GLY A 232 -20.95 -1.20 -4.82
C GLY A 232 -19.80 -1.73 -3.96
N HIS A 233 -19.86 -3.02 -3.52
CA HIS A 233 -18.79 -3.69 -2.79
C HIS A 233 -18.71 -5.16 -3.20
N GLY A 234 -17.51 -5.65 -3.46
CA GLY A 234 -17.23 -7.06 -3.72
C GLY A 234 -15.98 -7.49 -2.97
N TYR A 235 -16.02 -8.67 -2.36
CA TYR A 235 -14.89 -9.20 -1.61
C TYR A 235 -14.83 -10.73 -1.68
N HIS A 236 -13.58 -11.24 -1.73
CA HIS A 236 -13.31 -12.67 -1.56
C HIS A 236 -11.92 -12.87 -0.93
N ASP A 237 -11.82 -13.76 0.06
CA ASP A 237 -10.55 -14.15 0.68
C ASP A 237 -9.60 -14.79 -0.34
N TYR A 238 -8.30 -14.57 -0.17
CA TYR A 238 -7.30 -15.34 -0.91
C TYR A 238 -7.37 -16.83 -0.55
N PRO A 239 -7.08 -17.73 -1.51
CA PRO A 239 -6.99 -19.16 -1.24
C PRO A 239 -5.91 -19.46 -0.20
N ARG A 240 -6.17 -20.43 0.68
CA ARG A 240 -5.17 -20.89 1.67
C ARG A 240 -3.89 -21.34 0.98
N GLY A 241 -2.74 -21.08 1.63
CA GLY A 241 -1.41 -21.45 1.13
C GLY A 241 -0.70 -20.36 0.34
N GLN A 242 -1.28 -19.18 0.20
CA GLN A 242 -0.55 -17.99 -0.23
C GLN A 242 0.19 -17.36 0.97
N GLY A 243 1.35 -16.73 0.73
CA GLY A 243 2.24 -16.21 1.78
C GLY A 243 1.65 -15.14 2.71
N TYR A 244 0.48 -14.61 2.37
CA TYR A 244 -0.29 -13.68 3.24
C TYR A 244 -0.77 -14.34 4.53
N PHE A 245 -1.00 -15.66 4.53
CA PHE A 245 -1.44 -16.39 5.72
C PHE A 245 -0.38 -16.51 6.81
N ASP A 246 0.88 -16.27 6.50
CA ASP A 246 1.94 -16.20 7.50
C ASP A 246 1.70 -15.07 8.52
N PHE A 247 0.91 -14.05 8.13
CA PHE A 247 0.57 -12.88 8.95
C PHE A 247 -0.89 -12.86 9.40
N HIS A 248 -1.75 -13.67 8.78
CA HIS A 248 -3.17 -13.85 9.05
C HIS A 248 -3.46 -15.33 9.34
N PRO A 249 -3.07 -15.86 10.50
CA PRO A 249 -3.16 -17.30 10.79
C PRO A 249 -4.59 -17.84 10.75
N GLU A 250 -5.59 -16.98 10.93
CA GLU A 250 -7.01 -17.37 10.83
C GLU A 250 -7.50 -17.45 9.38
N GLY A 251 -6.73 -16.92 8.43
CA GLY A 251 -6.98 -17.03 6.99
C GLY A 251 -8.29 -16.39 6.52
N ARG A 252 -8.76 -15.37 7.23
CA ARG A 252 -9.98 -14.63 6.90
C ARG A 252 -9.72 -13.14 6.93
N GLY A 253 -10.48 -12.38 6.10
CA GLY A 253 -10.44 -10.93 6.09
C GLY A 253 -9.25 -10.33 5.32
N TYR A 254 -8.55 -11.14 4.50
CA TYR A 254 -7.51 -10.67 3.59
C TYR A 254 -7.63 -11.33 2.21
N GLY A 255 -7.98 -10.53 1.20
CA GLY A 255 -8.32 -11.03 -0.12
C GLY A 255 -8.27 -9.97 -1.21
N VAL A 256 -9.24 -9.98 -2.10
CA VAL A 256 -9.47 -8.92 -3.09
C VAL A 256 -10.76 -8.20 -2.77
N SER A 257 -10.69 -6.88 -2.65
CA SER A 257 -11.81 -6.00 -2.34
C SER A 257 -12.00 -4.96 -3.44
N LEU A 258 -13.22 -4.86 -3.95
CA LEU A 258 -13.68 -3.79 -4.84
C LEU A 258 -14.65 -2.87 -4.06
N THR A 259 -14.45 -1.57 -4.13
CA THR A 259 -15.27 -0.58 -3.42
C THR A 259 -15.63 0.59 -4.31
N SER A 260 -16.91 0.84 -4.50
CA SER A 260 -17.37 2.02 -5.22
C SER A 260 -17.21 3.30 -4.37
N PRO A 261 -17.04 4.47 -4.99
CA PRO A 261 -16.95 5.72 -4.24
C PRO A 261 -18.16 5.98 -3.33
N ALA A 262 -19.36 5.60 -3.76
CA ALA A 262 -20.57 5.74 -2.96
C ALA A 262 -20.55 4.82 -1.72
N TRP A 263 -20.05 3.59 -1.86
CA TRP A 263 -19.90 2.66 -0.74
C TRP A 263 -18.85 3.17 0.26
N VAL A 264 -17.68 3.59 -0.22
CA VAL A 264 -16.61 4.16 0.62
C VAL A 264 -17.11 5.37 1.42
N ARG A 265 -17.84 6.28 0.78
CA ARG A 265 -18.43 7.46 1.45
C ARG A 265 -19.38 7.08 2.58
N ARG A 266 -20.21 6.06 2.39
CA ARG A 266 -21.09 5.55 3.45
C ARG A 266 -20.31 5.00 4.64
N GLN A 267 -19.27 4.19 4.39
CA GLN A 267 -18.43 3.63 5.46
C GLN A 267 -17.66 4.72 6.21
N ALA A 268 -17.09 5.68 5.48
CA ALA A 268 -16.39 6.81 6.06
C ALA A 268 -17.31 7.68 6.93
N ALA A 269 -18.53 7.95 6.46
CA ALA A 269 -19.53 8.68 7.24
C ALA A 269 -19.91 7.94 8.53
N ALA A 270 -20.06 6.61 8.49
CA ALA A 270 -20.30 5.76 9.66
C ALA A 270 -19.12 5.75 10.65
N ALA A 271 -17.90 6.00 10.16
CA ALA A 271 -16.70 6.16 10.98
C ALA A 271 -16.49 7.61 11.49
N GLY A 272 -17.37 8.56 11.17
CA GLY A 272 -17.22 9.97 11.58
C GLY A 272 -16.24 10.77 10.71
N LEU A 273 -15.98 10.32 9.48
CA LEU A 273 -15.10 10.99 8.52
C LEU A 273 -15.90 11.72 7.44
N ALA A 274 -15.33 12.78 6.89
CA ALA A 274 -15.87 13.55 5.77
C ALA A 274 -14.86 13.58 4.61
N GLU A 275 -15.33 13.26 3.38
CA GLU A 275 -14.50 13.30 2.19
C GLU A 275 -14.09 14.74 1.86
N VAL A 276 -12.82 14.91 1.51
CA VAL A 276 -12.25 16.18 1.03
C VAL A 276 -11.61 16.04 -0.36
N TYR A 277 -11.36 14.80 -0.81
CA TYR A 277 -10.79 14.54 -2.12
C TYR A 277 -11.15 13.11 -2.59
N PHE A 278 -11.38 13.00 -3.89
CA PHE A 278 -11.50 11.73 -4.62
C PHE A 278 -10.91 11.87 -6.02
N ARG A 279 -10.17 10.86 -6.46
CA ARG A 279 -9.69 10.73 -7.83
C ARG A 279 -9.70 9.26 -8.25
N GLU A 280 -10.44 8.95 -9.32
CA GLU A 280 -10.40 7.64 -9.97
C GLU A 280 -9.00 7.42 -10.55
N ARG A 281 -8.43 6.21 -10.34
CA ARG A 281 -7.11 5.80 -10.84
C ARG A 281 -5.98 6.77 -10.44
N GLY A 282 -6.12 7.44 -9.32
CA GLY A 282 -5.17 8.47 -8.90
C GLY A 282 -3.78 7.92 -8.60
N TRP A 283 -3.68 6.74 -7.98
CA TRP A 283 -2.39 6.12 -7.67
C TRP A 283 -1.98 5.11 -8.72
N SER A 284 -0.78 5.31 -9.28
CA SER A 284 -0.17 4.45 -10.31
C SER A 284 -1.08 4.20 -11.51
N ASN A 285 -2.02 5.12 -11.81
CA ASN A 285 -3.03 4.98 -12.85
C ASN A 285 -3.87 3.68 -12.71
N HIS A 286 -4.04 3.19 -11.49
CA HIS A 286 -4.66 1.89 -11.20
C HIS A 286 -5.65 1.93 -10.04
N GLU A 287 -5.27 2.48 -8.90
CA GLU A 287 -6.11 2.56 -7.70
C GLU A 287 -6.75 3.93 -7.55
N ASP A 288 -7.99 3.95 -7.10
CA ASP A 288 -8.70 5.16 -6.72
C ASP A 288 -8.11 5.74 -5.45
N VAL A 289 -8.03 7.06 -5.36
CA VAL A 289 -7.49 7.79 -4.21
C VAL A 289 -8.61 8.53 -3.50
N PHE A 290 -8.71 8.32 -2.22
CA PHE A 290 -9.65 8.99 -1.33
C PHE A 290 -8.89 9.76 -0.25
N ALA A 291 -9.41 10.93 0.14
CA ALA A 291 -8.94 11.62 1.33
C ALA A 291 -10.11 12.09 2.20
N PHE A 292 -9.93 11.92 3.49
CA PHE A 292 -10.93 12.21 4.50
C PHE A 292 -10.34 13.00 5.66
N VAL A 293 -11.19 13.81 6.30
CA VAL A 293 -10.90 14.49 7.57
C VAL A 293 -11.87 14.02 8.65
N LYS A 294 -11.45 14.10 9.89
CA LYS A 294 -12.34 13.87 11.03
C LYS A 294 -13.45 14.93 11.03
N ARG A 295 -14.71 14.53 11.18
CA ARG A 295 -15.81 15.47 11.39
C ARG A 295 -15.61 16.17 12.75
N ALA A 296 -15.86 17.49 12.74
CA ALA A 296 -15.88 18.28 13.96
C ALA A 296 -17.01 17.84 14.90
#